data_3f53ab846e34b9656a27ab859c8f5046
#
_entry.id   3f53ab846e34b9656a27ab859c8f5046
#
_cell.length_a   1.000
_cell.length_b   1.000
_cell.length_c   1.000
_cell.angle_alpha   90.00
_cell.angle_beta   90.00
_cell.angle_gamma   90.00
#
_symmetry.space_group_name_H-M   'P 1'
#
loop_
_entity.id
_entity.type
_entity.pdbx_description
1 polymer ?
#
loop_
_entity_poly.entity_id
_entity_poly.type
_entity_poly.pdbx_seq_one_letter_code
_entity_poly.pdbx_strand_id
1 'polypeptide(L)'
;LVFDGGSRGNPGPAYGSFLLRGAPLAASKPDRLSLGYGTNNEAEYQSLIFGLQALQERLMSQGIDPKQVSLTIHGDSQLVLSQLSGEWKAKDSRMRGLRDQALALLATLGEVRFVREDRWRIVEVLGH
;
A
#
# COMPACT_ATOMS: atom_id res chain seq x y z
N LEU A 1 2.66 6.02 4.64
CA LEU A 1 1.75 4.89 4.56
C LEU A 1 2.52 3.61 4.85
N VAL A 2 2.00 2.81 5.75
CA VAL A 2 2.53 1.47 6.05
C VAL A 2 1.49 0.46 5.62
N PHE A 3 1.90 -0.59 4.92
CA PHE A 3 0.96 -1.60 4.42
C PHE A 3 1.52 -3.01 4.57
N ASP A 4 0.61 -3.98 4.61
CA ASP A 4 0.94 -5.39 4.66
C ASP A 4 -0.23 -6.21 4.12
N GLY A 5 0.06 -7.37 3.56
CA GLY A 5 -0.95 -8.29 3.08
C GLY A 5 -0.44 -9.71 3.05
N GLY A 6 -1.36 -10.64 3.04
CA GLY A 6 -1.03 -12.05 2.98
C GLY A 6 -2.22 -12.91 2.65
N SER A 7 -1.99 -14.19 2.48
CA SER A 7 -3.06 -15.15 2.28
C SER A 7 -2.82 -16.39 3.11
N ARG A 8 -3.91 -17.00 3.54
CA ARG A 8 -3.85 -18.28 4.27
C ARG A 8 -3.86 -19.39 3.24
N GLY A 9 -2.65 -19.93 2.94
CA GLY A 9 -2.49 -21.03 1.99
C GLY A 9 -1.98 -20.64 0.61
N ASN A 10 -1.73 -19.41 0.29
CA ASN A 10 -1.07 -18.84 -0.90
C ASN A 10 -1.22 -19.64 -2.22
N PRO A 11 -2.37 -19.64 -2.93
CA PRO A 11 -3.52 -18.77 -2.67
C PRO A 11 -4.45 -19.30 -1.59
N GLY A 12 -5.26 -18.41 -1.07
CA GLY A 12 -6.22 -18.71 -0.02
C GLY A 12 -6.97 -17.46 0.40
N PRO A 13 -7.69 -17.53 1.52
CA PRO A 13 -8.33 -16.34 2.07
C PRO A 13 -7.29 -15.25 2.32
N ALA A 14 -7.45 -14.11 1.65
CA ALA A 14 -6.49 -13.01 1.67
C ALA A 14 -6.92 -11.95 2.68
N TYR A 15 -5.94 -11.34 3.31
CA TYR A 15 -6.12 -10.29 4.30
C TYR A 15 -5.05 -9.23 4.13
N GLY A 16 -5.28 -8.08 4.74
CA GLY A 16 -4.29 -7.03 4.73
C GLY A 16 -4.57 -5.95 5.75
N SER A 17 -3.70 -4.98 5.79
CA SER A 17 -3.87 -3.81 6.63
C SER A 17 -3.04 -2.66 6.10
N PHE A 18 -3.42 -1.44 6.45
CA PHE A 18 -2.64 -0.25 6.18
C PHE A 18 -2.82 0.77 7.30
N LEU A 19 -1.84 1.67 7.42
CA LEU A 19 -1.90 2.80 8.33
C LEU A 19 -1.42 4.05 7.61
N LEU A 20 -2.24 5.08 7.64
CA LEU A 20 -1.87 6.41 7.20
C LEU A 20 -1.47 7.23 8.43
N ARG A 21 -0.28 7.84 8.39
CA ARG A 21 0.22 8.62 9.52
C ARG A 21 1.06 9.79 9.04
N GLY A 22 1.23 10.77 9.91
CA GLY A 22 2.02 11.95 9.63
C GLY A 22 1.18 13.15 9.24
N ALA A 23 1.71 14.35 9.47
CA ALA A 23 1.04 15.58 9.08
C ALA A 23 0.80 15.62 7.57
N PRO A 24 -0.30 16.19 7.07
CA PRO A 24 -1.33 16.91 7.85
C PRO A 24 -2.47 16.01 8.36
N LEU A 25 -2.32 14.69 8.29
CA LEU A 25 -3.38 13.77 8.70
C LEU A 25 -3.45 13.65 10.21
N ALA A 26 -4.67 13.51 10.73
CA ALA A 26 -4.88 13.19 12.14
C ALA A 26 -4.37 11.77 12.43
N ALA A 27 -3.99 11.51 13.68
CA ALA A 27 -3.61 10.17 14.12
C ALA A 27 -4.75 9.18 13.87
N SER A 28 -4.40 7.99 13.39
CA SER A 28 -5.37 6.95 13.10
C SER A 28 -4.86 5.59 13.56
N LYS A 29 -5.78 4.62 13.56
CA LYS A 29 -5.46 3.22 13.83
C LYS A 29 -5.29 2.50 12.49
N PRO A 30 -4.55 1.36 12.47
CA PRO A 30 -4.50 0.53 11.27
C PRO A 30 -5.89 0.05 10.85
N ASP A 31 -6.16 0.12 9.55
CA ASP A 31 -7.34 -0.48 8.95
C ASP A 31 -7.05 -1.93 8.57
N ARG A 32 -7.94 -2.82 8.94
CA ARG A 32 -7.83 -4.24 8.60
C ARG A 32 -8.77 -4.56 7.45
N LEU A 33 -8.28 -5.39 6.53
CA LEU A 33 -8.98 -5.69 5.28
C LEU A 33 -9.21 -7.19 5.15
N SER A 34 -10.40 -7.55 4.69
CA SER A 34 -10.71 -8.87 4.16
C SER A 34 -10.73 -8.76 2.65
N LEU A 35 -9.83 -9.47 1.97
CA LEU A 35 -9.56 -9.26 0.55
C LEU A 35 -10.09 -10.39 -0.35
N GLY A 36 -10.92 -11.29 0.22
CA GLY A 36 -11.44 -12.42 -0.54
C GLY A 36 -10.40 -13.52 -0.69
N TYR A 37 -10.27 -14.05 -1.88
CA TYR A 37 -9.34 -15.14 -2.19
C TYR A 37 -8.23 -14.63 -3.10
N GLY A 38 -6.98 -14.93 -2.77
CA GLY A 38 -5.86 -14.49 -3.57
C GLY A 38 -4.51 -14.97 -3.05
N THR A 39 -3.46 -14.50 -3.71
CA THR A 39 -2.07 -14.79 -3.33
C THR A 39 -1.54 -13.74 -2.35
N ASN A 40 -0.39 -14.03 -1.73
CA ASN A 40 0.31 -13.07 -0.89
C ASN A 40 0.59 -11.78 -1.65
N ASN A 41 1.11 -11.88 -2.88
CA ASN A 41 1.47 -10.70 -3.67
C ASN A 41 0.26 -9.87 -4.05
N GLU A 42 -0.85 -10.51 -4.38
CA GLU A 42 -2.10 -9.79 -4.65
C GLU A 42 -2.59 -9.05 -3.41
N ALA A 43 -2.53 -9.69 -2.25
CA ALA A 43 -2.96 -9.08 -0.98
C ALA A 43 -2.09 -7.87 -0.63
N GLU A 44 -0.78 -7.95 -0.88
CA GLU A 44 0.14 -6.82 -0.67
C GLU A 44 -0.24 -5.63 -1.54
N TYR A 45 -0.43 -5.84 -2.85
CA TYR A 45 -0.86 -4.76 -3.74
C TYR A 45 -2.22 -4.19 -3.35
N GLN A 46 -3.18 -5.05 -3.07
CA GLN A 46 -4.53 -4.60 -2.72
C GLN A 46 -4.54 -3.77 -1.44
N SER A 47 -3.76 -4.18 -0.44
CA SER A 47 -3.64 -3.41 0.81
C SER A 47 -3.06 -2.01 0.56
N LEU A 48 -2.04 -1.91 -0.28
CA LEU A 48 -1.48 -0.63 -0.67
C LEU A 48 -2.50 0.22 -1.44
N ILE A 49 -3.21 -0.37 -2.40
CA ILE A 49 -4.21 0.34 -3.20
C ILE A 49 -5.32 0.90 -2.30
N PHE A 50 -5.86 0.10 -1.37
CA PHE A 50 -6.85 0.58 -0.41
C PHE A 50 -6.32 1.72 0.45
N GLY A 51 -5.06 1.61 0.88
CA GLY A 51 -4.40 2.68 1.63
C GLY A 51 -4.29 3.99 0.83
N LEU A 52 -3.92 3.89 -0.44
CA LEU A 52 -3.82 5.04 -1.32
C LEU A 52 -5.18 5.68 -1.61
N GLN A 53 -6.21 4.86 -1.79
CA GLN A 53 -7.58 5.36 -1.96
C GLN A 53 -8.07 6.09 -0.71
N ALA A 54 -7.79 5.53 0.47
CA ALA A 54 -8.12 6.18 1.74
C ALA A 54 -7.39 7.52 1.90
N LEU A 55 -6.13 7.59 1.47
CA LEU A 55 -5.37 8.83 1.46
C LEU A 55 -6.03 9.89 0.59
N GLN A 56 -6.43 9.52 -0.64
CA GLN A 56 -7.12 10.44 -1.53
C GLN A 56 -8.40 11.00 -0.92
N GLU A 57 -9.19 10.14 -0.29
CA GLU A 57 -10.43 10.55 0.35
C GLU A 57 -10.18 11.54 1.49
N ARG A 58 -9.16 11.28 2.31
CA ARG A 58 -8.81 12.18 3.41
C ARG A 58 -8.30 13.53 2.92
N LEU A 59 -7.45 13.54 1.90
CA LEU A 59 -6.95 14.78 1.31
C LEU A 59 -8.11 15.60 0.73
N MET A 60 -9.01 14.95 0.03
CA MET A 60 -10.19 15.60 -0.54
C MET A 60 -11.06 16.21 0.55
N SER A 61 -11.33 15.48 1.62
CA SER A 61 -12.17 15.96 2.72
C SER A 61 -11.55 17.14 3.47
N GLN A 62 -10.23 17.26 3.47
CA GLN A 62 -9.50 18.35 4.11
C GLN A 62 -9.16 19.49 3.16
N GLY A 63 -9.53 19.37 1.90
CA GLY A 63 -9.23 20.40 0.89
C GLY A 63 -7.75 20.52 0.55
N ILE A 64 -6.99 19.44 0.70
CA ILE A 64 -5.56 19.43 0.43
C ILE A 64 -5.31 18.95 -0.99
N ASP A 65 -4.53 19.71 -1.76
CA ASP A 65 -4.11 19.34 -3.10
C ASP A 65 -3.11 18.16 -3.01
N PRO A 66 -3.40 17.00 -3.62
CA PRO A 66 -2.47 15.87 -3.60
C PRO A 66 -1.07 16.20 -4.12
N LYS A 67 -0.94 17.14 -5.05
CA LYS A 67 0.36 17.58 -5.57
C LYS A 67 1.25 18.23 -4.52
N GLN A 68 0.68 18.67 -3.42
CA GLN A 68 1.44 19.24 -2.30
C GLN A 68 1.89 18.18 -1.29
N VAL A 69 1.54 16.92 -1.51
CA VAL A 69 1.81 15.84 -0.56
C VAL A 69 3.04 15.05 -0.98
N SER A 70 3.94 14.85 -0.02
CA SER A 70 5.05 13.90 -0.14
C SER A 70 4.68 12.65 0.66
N LEU A 71 4.71 11.50 0.01
CA LEU A 71 4.33 10.23 0.62
C LEU A 71 5.52 9.30 0.68
N THR A 72 5.77 8.73 1.85
CA THR A 72 6.70 7.61 2.00
C THR A 72 5.88 6.34 2.23
N ILE A 73 6.16 5.33 1.45
CA ILE A 73 5.49 4.03 1.51
C ILE A 73 6.43 3.03 2.16
N HIS A 74 5.98 2.44 3.27
CA HIS A 74 6.73 1.45 4.03
C HIS A 74 6.06 0.08 3.90
N GLY A 75 6.82 -0.93 3.55
CA GLY A 75 6.35 -2.31 3.45
C GLY A 75 7.50 -3.29 3.51
N ASP A 76 7.20 -4.56 3.71
CA ASP A 76 8.21 -5.61 3.71
C ASP A 76 8.30 -6.37 2.37
N SER A 77 7.36 -6.12 1.45
CA SER A 77 7.35 -6.79 0.15
C SER A 77 8.34 -6.17 -0.82
N GLN A 78 9.47 -6.81 -0.99
CA GLN A 78 10.45 -6.37 -1.98
C GLN A 78 9.89 -6.40 -3.40
N LEU A 79 9.09 -7.43 -3.72
CA LEU A 79 8.49 -7.55 -5.05
C LEU A 79 7.62 -6.34 -5.39
N VAL A 80 6.69 -5.99 -4.51
CA VAL A 80 5.78 -4.86 -4.75
C VAL A 80 6.57 -3.56 -4.88
N LEU A 81 7.47 -3.28 -3.94
CA LEU A 81 8.24 -2.04 -3.94
C LEU A 81 9.16 -1.94 -5.16
N SER A 82 9.78 -3.05 -5.56
CA SER A 82 10.68 -3.07 -6.71
C SER A 82 9.93 -2.95 -8.03
N GLN A 83 8.72 -3.50 -8.13
CA GLN A 83 7.89 -3.32 -9.32
C GLN A 83 7.38 -1.89 -9.43
N LEU A 84 6.98 -1.27 -8.33
CA LEU A 84 6.51 0.11 -8.32
C LEU A 84 7.62 1.12 -8.64
N SER A 85 8.84 0.87 -8.17
CA SER A 85 9.99 1.72 -8.45
C SER A 85 10.55 1.54 -9.87
N GLY A 86 10.12 0.49 -10.57
CA GLY A 86 10.60 0.19 -11.92
C GLY A 86 11.85 -0.68 -11.98
N GLU A 87 12.40 -1.10 -10.83
CA GLU A 87 13.57 -1.98 -10.80
C GLU A 87 13.25 -3.38 -11.34
N TRP A 88 12.05 -3.88 -11.05
CA TRP A 88 11.59 -5.19 -11.48
C TRP A 88 10.38 -5.05 -12.39
N LYS A 89 10.34 -5.87 -13.43
CA LYS A 89 9.18 -5.96 -14.31
C LYS A 89 8.09 -6.81 -13.67
N ALA A 90 6.84 -6.42 -13.89
CA ALA A 90 5.70 -7.24 -13.58
C ALA A 90 5.34 -8.07 -14.82
N LYS A 91 5.73 -9.34 -14.85
CA LYS A 91 5.54 -10.21 -16.02
C LYS A 91 4.14 -10.79 -16.08
N ASP A 92 3.55 -11.04 -14.93
CA ASP A 92 2.18 -11.55 -14.81
C ASP A 92 1.20 -10.41 -15.09
N SER A 93 0.20 -10.68 -15.96
CA SER A 93 -0.78 -9.67 -16.34
C SER A 93 -1.60 -9.16 -15.15
N ARG A 94 -1.87 -10.03 -14.16
CA ARG A 94 -2.61 -9.65 -12.97
C ARG A 94 -1.80 -8.72 -12.09
N MET A 95 -0.51 -9.02 -11.91
CA MET A 95 0.40 -8.14 -11.17
C MET A 95 0.58 -6.80 -11.89
N ARG A 96 0.67 -6.81 -13.23
CA ARG A 96 0.74 -5.57 -14.00
C ARG A 96 -0.50 -4.70 -13.78
N GLY A 97 -1.68 -5.30 -13.77
CA GLY A 97 -2.92 -4.56 -13.53
C GLY A 97 -2.93 -3.89 -12.16
N LEU A 98 -2.52 -4.61 -11.12
CA LEU A 98 -2.44 -4.08 -9.77
C LEU A 98 -1.36 -3.00 -9.65
N ARG A 99 -0.18 -3.24 -10.25
CA ARG A 99 0.89 -2.24 -10.30
C ARG A 99 0.41 -0.97 -10.98
N ASP A 100 -0.23 -1.09 -12.13
CA ASP A 100 -0.69 0.07 -12.90
C ASP A 100 -1.75 0.86 -12.13
N GLN A 101 -2.64 0.18 -11.43
CA GLN A 101 -3.64 0.81 -10.58
C GLN A 101 -2.97 1.60 -9.45
N ALA A 102 -1.98 1.00 -8.78
CA ALA A 102 -1.23 1.68 -7.73
C ALA A 102 -0.47 2.89 -8.28
N LEU A 103 0.21 2.73 -9.43
CA LEU A 103 0.96 3.83 -10.06
C LEU A 103 0.06 4.99 -10.45
N ALA A 104 -1.15 4.73 -10.94
CA ALA A 104 -2.11 5.78 -11.27
C ALA A 104 -2.48 6.61 -10.04
N LEU A 105 -2.66 5.96 -8.89
CA LEU A 105 -2.93 6.66 -7.63
C LEU A 105 -1.72 7.47 -7.17
N LEU A 106 -0.52 6.90 -7.26
CA LEU A 106 0.72 7.58 -6.87
C LEU A 106 1.02 8.79 -7.75
N ALA A 107 0.63 8.74 -9.02
CA ALA A 107 0.87 9.85 -9.96
C ALA A 107 0.13 11.12 -9.59
N THR A 108 -0.88 11.04 -8.73
CA THR A 108 -1.60 12.23 -8.24
C THR A 108 -0.83 13.01 -7.18
N LEU A 109 0.17 12.41 -6.58
CA LEU A 109 0.94 12.99 -5.48
C LEU A 109 2.14 13.82 -5.97
N GLY A 110 2.69 14.66 -5.10
CA GLY A 110 3.84 15.49 -5.42
C GLY A 110 5.14 14.72 -5.44
N GLU A 111 5.39 13.94 -4.39
CA GLU A 111 6.60 13.13 -4.27
C GLU A 111 6.26 11.80 -3.60
N VAL A 112 6.90 10.73 -4.08
CA VAL A 112 6.70 9.39 -3.52
C VAL A 112 8.05 8.74 -3.28
N ARG A 113 8.23 8.16 -2.10
CA ARG A 113 9.40 7.38 -1.72
C ARG A 113 8.97 6.00 -1.25
N PHE A 114 9.83 5.01 -1.51
CA PHE A 114 9.61 3.64 -1.11
C PHE A 114 10.69 3.24 -0.11
N VAL A 115 10.27 2.68 1.03
CA VAL A 115 11.19 2.18 2.06
C VAL A 115 10.79 0.75 2.40
N ARG A 116 11.73 -0.17 2.17
CA ARG A 116 11.54 -1.55 2.59
C ARG A 116 11.89 -1.66 4.07
N GLU A 117 10.95 -2.23 4.84
CA GLU A 117 11.10 -2.44 6.27
C GLU A 117 11.24 -3.92 6.58
N ASP A 118 11.93 -4.24 7.67
CA ASP A 118 11.93 -5.58 8.20
C ASP A 118 10.53 -5.99 8.65
N ARG A 119 10.21 -7.27 8.50
CA ARG A 119 8.90 -7.81 8.85
C ARG A 119 8.46 -7.45 10.26
N TRP A 120 9.37 -7.51 11.23
CA TRP A 120 9.03 -7.23 12.63
C TRP A 120 8.58 -5.78 12.85
N ARG A 121 9.12 -4.84 12.08
CA ARG A 121 8.71 -3.43 12.17
C ARG A 121 7.30 -3.24 11.64
N ILE A 122 6.98 -3.90 10.54
CA ILE A 122 5.64 -3.84 9.95
C ILE A 122 4.62 -4.43 10.92
N VAL A 123 4.92 -5.58 11.51
CA VAL A 123 4.06 -6.24 12.50
C VAL A 123 3.84 -5.33 13.70
N GLU A 124 4.88 -4.69 14.21
CA GLU A 124 4.80 -3.78 15.34
C GLU A 124 3.89 -2.58 15.04
N VAL A 125 4.08 -1.95 13.88
CA VAL A 125 3.32 -0.76 13.49
C VAL A 125 1.85 -1.09 13.23
N LEU A 126 1.58 -2.20 12.55
CA LEU A 126 0.23 -2.57 12.14
C LEU A 126 -0.51 -3.42 13.19
N GLY A 127 0.17 -3.88 14.22
CA GLY A 127 -0.45 -4.61 15.33
C GLY A 127 -0.88 -6.04 14.98
N HIS A 128 -0.17 -6.66 14.08
CA HIS A 128 -0.45 -8.07 13.71
C HIS A 128 -0.03 -9.05 14.76
#